data_f08ec80d66603b4a00c96667ec07017a
#
_entry.id   f08ec80d66603b4a00c96667ec07017a
#
_cell.length_a   1.000
_cell.length_b   1.000
_cell.length_c   1.000
_cell.angle_alpha   90.00
_cell.angle_beta   90.00
_cell.angle_gamma   90.00
#
_symmetry.space_group_name_H-M   'P 1'
#
loop_
_entity.id
_entity.type
_entity.pdbx_description
1 polymer ?
#
loop_
_entity_poly.entity_id
_entity_poly.type
_entity_poly.pdbx_seq_one_letter_code
_entity_poly.pdbx_strand_id
1 'polypeptide(L)'
;MAIFALVGLTLAVGCSDDDTELTSQRSDIVRFLTSTHVPRLIAQEDVANSLEVNPEFYEKLNLDLYRYVADYYNEERESRTLVEPGDEVSLTFTAYTFTGGMPRAATAYYTNDSTVLAELRELGLNTEYWSAEPLVINLGSTSIINGVKESLIGCREGDSVEVYMTYEEAYKNKVVGIVPHRSAVAWYYTIDSVVKH
;
A
#
# COMPACT_ATOMS: atom_id res chain seq x y z
N MET A 1 -43.34 -27.58 -45.13
CA MET A 1 -42.98 -26.20 -44.72
C MET A 1 -42.42 -26.28 -43.31
N ALA A 2 -41.10 -26.32 -43.17
CA ALA A 2 -40.42 -26.48 -41.88
C ALA A 2 -39.84 -25.12 -41.50
N ILE A 3 -40.27 -24.57 -40.37
CA ILE A 3 -39.81 -23.31 -39.80
C ILE A 3 -38.63 -23.62 -38.87
N PHE A 4 -37.43 -23.22 -39.27
CA PHE A 4 -36.24 -23.24 -38.41
C PHE A 4 -36.28 -22.00 -37.51
N ALA A 5 -36.47 -22.21 -36.23
CA ALA A 5 -36.30 -21.18 -35.22
C ALA A 5 -34.79 -21.04 -34.87
N LEU A 6 -34.19 -19.91 -35.25
CA LEU A 6 -32.81 -19.53 -34.92
C LEU A 6 -32.80 -18.99 -33.49
N VAL A 7 -32.36 -19.79 -32.53
CA VAL A 7 -32.13 -19.35 -31.16
C VAL A 7 -30.78 -18.62 -31.14
N GLY A 8 -30.84 -17.30 -31.12
CA GLY A 8 -29.66 -16.44 -30.90
C GLY A 8 -29.19 -16.54 -29.45
N LEU A 9 -28.04 -17.19 -29.23
CA LEU A 9 -27.35 -17.23 -27.95
C LEU A 9 -26.58 -15.92 -27.77
N THR A 10 -27.18 -14.96 -27.07
CA THR A 10 -26.48 -13.73 -26.63
C THR A 10 -25.54 -14.13 -25.50
N LEU A 11 -24.24 -14.24 -25.77
CA LEU A 11 -23.20 -14.26 -24.75
C LEU A 11 -23.13 -12.87 -24.12
N ALA A 12 -23.77 -12.70 -22.97
CA ALA A 12 -23.51 -11.57 -22.09
C ALA A 12 -22.09 -11.73 -21.54
N VAL A 13 -21.12 -11.00 -22.10
CA VAL A 13 -19.82 -10.79 -21.48
C VAL A 13 -20.09 -9.84 -20.30
N GLY A 14 -20.42 -10.40 -19.14
CA GLY A 14 -20.41 -9.67 -17.90
C GLY A 14 -18.94 -9.41 -17.55
N CYS A 15 -18.47 -8.16 -17.71
CA CYS A 15 -17.36 -7.72 -16.89
C CYS A 15 -17.79 -7.94 -15.45
N SER A 16 -17.03 -8.69 -14.67
CA SER A 16 -17.38 -8.91 -13.27
C SER A 16 -17.28 -7.56 -12.55
N ASP A 17 -18.18 -7.29 -11.60
CA ASP A 17 -18.13 -6.08 -10.78
C ASP A 17 -16.75 -5.91 -10.12
N ASP A 18 -16.06 -7.03 -9.86
CA ASP A 18 -14.71 -7.11 -9.31
C ASP A 18 -13.65 -6.44 -10.20
N ASP A 19 -13.69 -6.68 -11.52
CA ASP A 19 -12.73 -6.09 -12.47
C ASP A 19 -12.90 -4.56 -12.57
N THR A 20 -14.14 -4.11 -12.47
CA THR A 20 -14.47 -2.67 -12.49
C THR A 20 -13.96 -1.97 -11.23
N GLU A 21 -14.16 -2.59 -10.06
CA GLU A 21 -13.72 -2.04 -8.79
C GLU A 21 -12.18 -1.96 -8.70
N LEU A 22 -11.48 -3.03 -9.09
CA LEU A 22 -10.01 -3.04 -9.14
C LEU A 22 -9.46 -1.97 -10.09
N THR A 23 -10.06 -1.84 -11.28
CA THR A 23 -9.66 -0.82 -12.25
C THR A 23 -9.85 0.59 -11.68
N SER A 24 -10.94 0.83 -10.97
CA SER A 24 -11.20 2.10 -10.29
C SER A 24 -10.15 2.38 -9.20
N GLN A 25 -9.87 1.40 -8.33
CA GLN A 25 -8.90 1.57 -7.26
C GLN A 25 -7.48 1.84 -7.80
N ARG A 26 -7.05 1.11 -8.83
CA ARG A 26 -5.76 1.36 -9.51
C ARG A 26 -5.68 2.78 -10.06
N SER A 27 -6.75 3.23 -10.71
CA SER A 27 -6.81 4.59 -11.26
C SER A 27 -6.80 5.66 -10.18
N ASP A 28 -7.50 5.44 -9.06
CA ASP A 28 -7.54 6.35 -7.93
C ASP A 28 -6.17 6.47 -7.24
N ILE A 29 -5.45 5.35 -7.08
CA ILE A 29 -4.09 5.34 -6.54
C ILE A 29 -3.16 6.14 -7.45
N VAL A 30 -3.10 5.83 -8.74
CA VAL A 30 -2.22 6.54 -9.68
C VAL A 30 -2.56 8.02 -9.74
N ARG A 31 -3.85 8.38 -9.82
CA ARG A 31 -4.28 9.78 -9.81
C ARG A 31 -3.84 10.50 -8.53
N PHE A 32 -3.97 9.85 -7.38
CA PHE A 32 -3.52 10.42 -6.11
C PHE A 32 -2.01 10.69 -6.14
N LEU A 33 -1.20 9.69 -6.47
CA LEU A 33 0.27 9.78 -6.48
C LEU A 33 0.77 10.87 -7.43
N THR A 34 0.17 10.99 -8.61
CA THR A 34 0.62 11.93 -9.66
C THR A 34 0.03 13.34 -9.55
N SER A 35 -1.03 13.54 -8.76
CA SER A 35 -1.75 14.82 -8.76
C SER A 35 -1.96 15.45 -7.38
N THR A 36 -2.18 14.63 -6.34
CA THR A 36 -2.59 15.10 -5.00
C THR A 36 -1.52 14.86 -3.93
N HIS A 37 -0.70 13.84 -4.11
CA HIS A 37 0.42 13.53 -3.23
C HIS A 37 1.41 14.69 -3.13
N VAL A 38 2.06 14.84 -1.99
CA VAL A 38 3.09 15.87 -1.75
C VAL A 38 4.34 15.19 -1.20
N PRO A 39 5.44 15.21 -1.97
CA PRO A 39 5.61 15.76 -3.32
C PRO A 39 4.79 15.00 -4.38
N ARG A 40 4.54 15.61 -5.55
CA ARG A 40 3.98 14.88 -6.69
C ARG A 40 4.98 13.87 -7.20
N LEU A 41 4.50 12.68 -7.49
CA LEU A 41 5.33 11.58 -7.94
C LEU A 41 5.15 11.34 -9.44
N ILE A 42 6.23 10.91 -10.10
CA ILE A 42 6.17 10.32 -11.44
C ILE A 42 6.27 8.80 -11.33
N ALA A 43 5.92 8.08 -12.38
CA ALA A 43 6.17 6.64 -12.41
C ALA A 43 7.68 6.36 -12.53
N GLN A 44 8.17 5.29 -11.94
CA GLN A 44 9.60 4.94 -11.98
C GLN A 44 10.13 4.81 -13.42
N GLU A 45 9.33 4.29 -14.34
CA GLU A 45 9.69 4.19 -15.75
C GLU A 45 9.91 5.55 -16.45
N ASP A 46 9.36 6.63 -15.91
CA ASP A 46 9.49 7.98 -16.46
C ASP A 46 10.70 8.74 -15.90
N VAL A 47 11.35 8.23 -14.84
CA VAL A 47 12.50 8.88 -14.19
C VAL A 47 13.63 9.18 -15.18
N ALA A 48 13.95 8.24 -16.05
CA ALA A 48 15.02 8.40 -17.04
C ALA A 48 14.74 9.51 -18.08
N ASN A 49 13.48 9.89 -18.25
CA ASN A 49 13.04 10.92 -19.19
C ASN A 49 12.71 12.26 -18.50
N SER A 50 12.82 12.31 -17.17
CA SER A 50 12.58 13.53 -16.40
C SER A 50 13.67 14.57 -16.65
N LEU A 51 13.27 15.85 -16.68
CA LEU A 51 14.20 16.97 -16.69
C LEU A 51 14.63 17.40 -15.28
N GLU A 52 14.00 16.87 -14.26
CA GLU A 52 14.33 17.13 -12.86
C GLU A 52 15.52 16.28 -12.44
N VAL A 53 16.39 16.85 -11.60
CA VAL A 53 17.45 16.10 -10.95
C VAL A 53 16.85 15.38 -9.74
N ASN A 54 16.98 14.05 -9.67
CA ASN A 54 16.42 13.23 -8.61
C ASN A 54 14.90 13.45 -8.42
N PRO A 55 14.09 13.21 -9.46
CA PRO A 55 12.65 13.40 -9.33
C PRO A 55 12.05 12.38 -8.36
N GLU A 56 11.10 12.82 -7.56
CA GLU A 56 10.35 11.91 -6.68
C GLU A 56 9.46 10.99 -7.50
N PHE A 57 9.50 9.70 -7.21
CA PHE A 57 8.80 8.70 -8.02
C PHE A 57 8.16 7.60 -7.16
N TYR A 58 7.17 6.94 -7.73
CA TYR A 58 6.61 5.71 -7.18
C TYR A 58 6.99 4.50 -8.03
N GLU A 59 7.18 3.39 -7.38
CA GLU A 59 7.38 2.08 -7.99
C GLU A 59 6.03 1.37 -8.10
N LYS A 60 5.76 0.78 -9.25
CA LYS A 60 4.66 -0.14 -9.44
C LYS A 60 5.18 -1.57 -9.32
N LEU A 61 5.09 -2.15 -8.11
CA LEU A 61 5.63 -3.47 -7.84
C LEU A 61 4.85 -4.59 -8.57
N ASN A 62 3.52 -4.43 -8.65
CA ASN A 62 2.65 -5.25 -9.50
C ASN A 62 1.41 -4.44 -9.92
N LEU A 63 0.36 -5.08 -10.47
CA LEU A 63 -0.85 -4.39 -10.93
C LEU A 63 -1.61 -3.67 -9.81
N ASP A 64 -1.47 -4.15 -8.58
CA ASP A 64 -2.29 -3.79 -7.42
C ASP A 64 -1.50 -3.17 -6.27
N LEU A 65 -0.18 -2.95 -6.46
CA LEU A 65 0.74 -2.53 -5.41
C LEU A 65 1.68 -1.43 -5.90
N TYR A 66 1.68 -0.31 -5.18
CA TYR A 66 2.47 0.89 -5.48
C TYR A 66 3.23 1.31 -4.24
N ARG A 67 4.52 1.64 -4.40
CA ARG A 67 5.43 2.03 -3.32
C ARG A 67 6.10 3.36 -3.63
N TYR A 68 6.17 4.23 -2.64
CA TYR A 68 7.01 5.41 -2.63
C TYR A 68 7.98 5.31 -1.46
N VAL A 69 9.26 5.58 -1.71
CA VAL A 69 10.32 5.64 -0.69
C VAL A 69 10.78 7.08 -0.61
N ALA A 70 10.51 7.73 0.52
CA ALA A 70 10.96 9.08 0.76
C ALA A 70 12.50 9.13 0.86
N ASP A 71 13.09 10.23 0.41
CA ASP A 71 14.54 10.42 0.42
C ASP A 71 15.33 9.29 -0.30
N TYR A 72 14.73 8.72 -1.34
CA TYR A 72 15.33 7.61 -2.11
C TYR A 72 16.77 7.90 -2.56
N TYR A 73 17.06 9.15 -2.89
CA TYR A 73 18.36 9.59 -3.38
C TYR A 73 19.34 10.03 -2.26
N ASN A 74 19.03 9.77 -1.01
CA ASN A 74 19.93 10.04 0.10
C ASN A 74 21.24 9.24 -0.08
N GLU A 75 22.40 9.91 -0.06
CA GLU A 75 23.71 9.31 -0.31
C GLU A 75 24.04 8.19 0.69
N GLU A 76 23.56 8.30 1.94
CA GLU A 76 23.82 7.29 2.97
C GLU A 76 22.93 6.04 2.80
N ARG A 77 21.84 6.14 2.02
CA ARG A 77 20.86 5.05 1.88
C ARG A 77 21.49 3.77 1.39
N GLU A 78 22.43 3.84 0.41
CA GLU A 78 23.09 2.66 -0.16
C GLU A 78 23.97 1.90 0.85
N SER A 79 24.41 2.55 1.92
CA SER A 79 25.20 1.92 3.00
C SER A 79 24.35 1.18 4.04
N ARG A 80 23.02 1.41 4.04
CA ARG A 80 22.11 0.80 5.01
C ARG A 80 21.75 -0.63 4.63
N THR A 81 21.34 -1.43 5.62
CA THR A 81 21.00 -2.85 5.43
C THR A 81 19.82 -3.01 4.47
N LEU A 82 20.04 -3.72 3.37
CA LEU A 82 18.99 -4.06 2.38
C LEU A 82 18.06 -5.14 2.95
N VAL A 83 16.76 -4.98 2.73
CA VAL A 83 15.75 -5.99 3.07
C VAL A 83 15.65 -7.02 1.94
N GLU A 84 15.86 -8.29 2.27
CA GLU A 84 15.79 -9.44 1.36
C GLU A 84 14.74 -10.46 1.82
N PRO A 85 14.29 -11.37 0.94
CA PRO A 85 13.38 -12.44 1.33
C PRO A 85 13.96 -13.28 2.47
N GLY A 86 13.19 -13.48 3.53
CA GLY A 86 13.59 -14.28 4.70
C GLY A 86 14.10 -13.46 5.88
N ASP A 87 14.46 -12.20 5.68
CA ASP A 87 14.88 -11.32 6.76
C ASP A 87 13.77 -11.04 7.77
N GLU A 88 14.17 -10.63 8.96
CA GLU A 88 13.25 -10.09 9.97
C GLU A 88 13.35 -8.57 9.98
N VAL A 89 12.20 -7.89 9.93
CA VAL A 89 12.09 -6.43 9.83
C VAL A 89 11.23 -5.92 10.97
N SER A 90 11.67 -4.85 11.63
CA SER A 90 10.91 -4.14 12.65
C SER A 90 10.40 -2.83 12.08
N LEU A 91 9.11 -2.53 12.29
CA LEU A 91 8.43 -1.38 11.72
C LEU A 91 7.73 -0.52 12.76
N THR A 92 7.85 0.79 12.60
CA THR A 92 6.88 1.77 13.10
C THR A 92 5.96 2.15 11.94
N PHE A 93 4.62 2.06 12.11
CA PHE A 93 3.70 2.23 10.99
C PHE A 93 2.37 2.86 11.38
N THR A 94 1.67 3.40 10.37
CA THR A 94 0.24 3.73 10.42
C THR A 94 -0.45 3.23 9.15
N ALA A 95 -1.56 2.53 9.34
CA ALA A 95 -2.36 1.95 8.28
C ALA A 95 -3.70 2.68 8.13
N TYR A 96 -4.09 2.98 6.90
CA TYR A 96 -5.26 3.79 6.55
C TYR A 96 -6.17 3.08 5.55
N THR A 97 -7.47 3.27 5.67
CA THR A 97 -8.38 3.02 4.55
C THR A 97 -8.13 4.09 3.49
N PHE A 98 -7.90 3.68 2.24
CA PHE A 98 -7.60 4.60 1.14
C PHE A 98 -8.80 4.81 0.24
N THR A 99 -9.18 6.07 0.00
CA THR A 99 -10.33 6.48 -0.81
C THR A 99 -9.98 7.48 -1.90
N GLY A 100 -8.72 7.45 -2.37
CA GLY A 100 -8.24 8.33 -3.44
C GLY A 100 -7.81 9.74 -2.99
N GLY A 101 -7.75 10.00 -1.69
CA GLY A 101 -7.28 11.27 -1.12
C GLY A 101 -6.18 11.07 -0.08
N MET A 102 -5.65 12.19 0.44
CA MET A 102 -4.62 12.16 1.48
C MET A 102 -5.12 11.40 2.71
N PRO A 103 -4.40 10.37 3.18
CA PRO A 103 -4.72 9.68 4.43
C PRO A 103 -4.79 10.65 5.62
N ARG A 104 -5.72 10.41 6.54
CA ARG A 104 -5.97 11.25 7.71
C ARG A 104 -6.21 10.40 8.95
N ALA A 105 -6.08 10.97 10.13
CA ALA A 105 -6.37 10.28 11.39
C ALA A 105 -7.75 9.56 11.37
N ALA A 106 -8.78 10.20 10.81
CA ALA A 106 -10.13 9.62 10.69
C ALA A 106 -10.20 8.36 9.81
N THR A 107 -9.21 8.10 8.96
CA THR A 107 -9.12 6.90 8.12
C THR A 107 -8.07 5.89 8.62
N ALA A 108 -7.36 6.21 9.72
CA ALA A 108 -6.42 5.30 10.35
C ALA A 108 -7.19 4.14 11.03
N TYR A 109 -6.78 2.91 10.74
CA TYR A 109 -7.40 1.73 11.33
C TYR A 109 -6.45 0.90 12.19
N TYR A 110 -5.13 1.12 12.06
CA TYR A 110 -4.13 0.49 12.89
C TYR A 110 -2.82 1.28 12.87
N THR A 111 -2.16 1.40 14.03
CA THR A 111 -0.85 2.06 14.15
C THR A 111 -0.14 1.56 15.41
N ASN A 112 1.19 1.58 15.38
CA ASN A 112 2.05 1.50 16.57
C ASN A 112 2.88 2.79 16.77
N ASP A 113 2.69 3.81 15.92
CA ASP A 113 3.30 5.12 16.11
C ASP A 113 2.69 5.80 17.35
N SER A 114 3.53 6.07 18.34
CA SER A 114 3.11 6.66 19.62
C SER A 114 2.51 8.06 19.47
N THR A 115 2.98 8.85 18.48
CA THR A 115 2.46 10.18 18.20
C THR A 115 1.05 10.10 17.64
N VAL A 116 0.85 9.23 16.65
CA VAL A 116 -0.47 8.98 16.06
C VAL A 116 -1.43 8.39 17.07
N LEU A 117 -0.98 7.47 17.92
CA LEU A 117 -1.77 6.94 19.03
C LEU A 117 -2.23 8.02 20.01
N ALA A 118 -1.36 9.01 20.33
CA ALA A 118 -1.72 10.12 21.18
C ALA A 118 -2.81 11.00 20.54
N GLU A 119 -2.65 11.35 19.25
CA GLU A 119 -3.67 12.09 18.49
C GLU A 119 -5.01 11.37 18.44
N LEU A 120 -5.01 10.06 18.15
CA LEU A 120 -6.23 9.26 18.11
C LEU A 120 -6.94 9.21 19.46
N ARG A 121 -6.21 9.16 20.57
CA ARG A 121 -6.77 9.24 21.93
C ARG A 121 -7.45 10.59 22.18
N GLU A 122 -6.82 11.71 21.78
CA GLU A 122 -7.41 13.04 21.89
C GLU A 122 -8.70 13.17 21.06
N LEU A 123 -8.79 12.48 19.93
CA LEU A 123 -9.98 12.39 19.08
C LEU A 123 -11.06 11.47 19.66
N GLY A 124 -10.84 10.85 20.82
CA GLY A 124 -11.80 10.01 21.51
C GLY A 124 -11.85 8.56 21.02
N LEU A 125 -10.85 8.11 20.24
CA LEU A 125 -10.76 6.72 19.82
C LEU A 125 -10.28 5.84 20.99
N ASN A 126 -10.90 4.68 21.15
CA ASN A 126 -10.45 3.69 22.12
C ASN A 126 -9.21 2.97 21.58
N THR A 127 -8.05 3.39 22.06
CA THR A 127 -6.74 2.81 21.70
C THR A 127 -6.22 1.79 22.73
N GLU A 128 -7.08 1.29 23.62
CA GLU A 128 -6.68 0.35 24.70
C GLU A 128 -6.02 -0.92 24.15
N TYR A 129 -6.45 -1.36 22.96
CA TYR A 129 -5.96 -2.59 22.33
C TYR A 129 -4.82 -2.34 21.33
N TRP A 130 -4.35 -1.11 21.20
CA TRP A 130 -3.28 -0.74 20.28
C TRP A 130 -1.96 -0.60 21.05
N SER A 131 -0.95 -1.31 20.59
CA SER A 131 0.39 -1.29 21.17
C SER A 131 1.29 -0.32 20.40
N ALA A 132 2.13 0.43 21.13
CA ALA A 132 3.21 1.22 20.54
C ALA A 132 4.50 0.40 20.35
N GLU A 133 4.47 -0.92 20.63
CA GLU A 133 5.61 -1.78 20.37
C GLU A 133 5.86 -1.92 18.85
N PRO A 134 7.11 -1.98 18.41
CA PRO A 134 7.44 -2.21 17.01
C PRO A 134 6.78 -3.47 16.45
N LEU A 135 6.31 -3.40 15.22
CA LEU A 135 5.77 -4.56 14.50
C LEU A 135 6.93 -5.36 13.91
N VAL A 136 7.17 -6.55 14.45
CA VAL A 136 8.22 -7.44 13.95
C VAL A 136 7.64 -8.41 12.91
N ILE A 137 8.21 -8.41 11.72
CA ILE A 137 7.81 -9.24 10.58
C ILE A 137 8.99 -10.08 10.13
N ASN A 138 8.88 -11.39 10.29
CA ASN A 138 9.78 -12.32 9.62
C ASN A 138 9.21 -12.63 8.22
N LEU A 139 9.91 -12.20 7.17
CA LEU A 139 9.45 -12.28 5.79
C LEU A 139 9.29 -13.72 5.27
N GLY A 140 9.91 -14.68 5.95
CA GLY A 140 9.73 -16.11 5.66
C GLY A 140 8.47 -16.73 6.26
N SER A 141 7.99 -16.24 7.40
CA SER A 141 7.00 -16.95 8.22
C SER A 141 5.84 -16.11 8.76
N THR A 142 6.00 -14.80 8.97
CA THR A 142 4.93 -13.96 9.53
C THR A 142 3.75 -13.83 8.57
N SER A 143 2.53 -14.05 9.10
CA SER A 143 1.28 -13.82 8.35
C SER A 143 0.91 -12.35 8.45
N ILE A 144 1.16 -11.62 7.37
CA ILE A 144 0.73 -10.23 7.15
C ILE A 144 0.11 -10.11 5.76
N ILE A 145 -0.63 -9.04 5.48
CA ILE A 145 -1.17 -8.79 4.12
C ILE A 145 -0.05 -8.76 3.09
N ASN A 146 -0.33 -9.33 1.93
CA ASN A 146 0.68 -9.57 0.90
C ASN A 146 1.36 -8.29 0.43
N GLY A 147 0.59 -7.21 0.23
CA GLY A 147 1.12 -5.94 -0.22
C GLY A 147 2.16 -5.34 0.72
N VAL A 148 2.01 -5.49 2.05
CA VAL A 148 3.04 -5.05 3.01
C VAL A 148 4.29 -5.91 2.89
N LYS A 149 4.12 -7.23 2.83
CA LYS A 149 5.25 -8.16 2.71
C LYS A 149 6.07 -7.92 1.44
N GLU A 150 5.42 -7.78 0.29
CA GLU A 150 6.09 -7.53 -0.98
C GLU A 150 6.74 -6.14 -1.03
N SER A 151 6.09 -5.12 -0.44
CA SER A 151 6.61 -3.76 -0.44
C SER A 151 7.89 -3.57 0.38
N LEU A 152 8.16 -4.46 1.33
CA LEU A 152 9.39 -4.40 2.15
C LEU A 152 10.63 -4.85 1.39
N ILE A 153 10.49 -5.78 0.44
CA ILE A 153 11.63 -6.30 -0.32
C ILE A 153 12.27 -5.16 -1.16
N GLY A 154 13.59 -5.01 -1.02
CA GLY A 154 14.35 -3.97 -1.72
C GLY A 154 14.35 -2.61 -1.03
N CYS A 155 13.61 -2.45 0.07
CA CYS A 155 13.79 -1.31 0.97
C CYS A 155 15.05 -1.49 1.83
N ARG A 156 15.41 -0.45 2.57
CA ARG A 156 16.57 -0.46 3.46
C ARG A 156 16.19 -0.03 4.87
N GLU A 157 16.96 -0.45 5.85
CA GLU A 157 16.85 0.05 7.20
C GLU A 157 16.87 1.59 7.21
N GLY A 158 15.94 2.21 7.95
CA GLY A 158 15.76 3.65 8.00
C GLY A 158 14.96 4.25 6.85
N ASP A 159 14.52 3.46 5.85
CA ASP A 159 13.62 3.97 4.82
C ASP A 159 12.25 4.35 5.42
N SER A 160 11.73 5.50 5.01
CA SER A 160 10.35 5.89 5.23
C SER A 160 9.56 5.62 3.96
N VAL A 161 8.54 4.80 4.06
CA VAL A 161 7.87 4.18 2.91
C VAL A 161 6.37 4.40 2.99
N GLU A 162 5.78 4.76 1.87
CA GLU A 162 4.34 4.77 1.67
C GLU A 162 3.94 3.72 0.65
N VAL A 163 2.98 2.89 1.01
CA VAL A 163 2.49 1.82 0.17
C VAL A 163 0.99 1.97 -0.03
N TYR A 164 0.57 1.91 -1.28
CA TYR A 164 -0.83 1.95 -1.67
C TYR A 164 -1.16 0.67 -2.39
N MET A 165 -2.24 0.03 -1.98
CA MET A 165 -2.64 -1.24 -2.56
C MET A 165 -4.15 -1.35 -2.73
N THR A 166 -4.56 -2.03 -3.79
CA THR A 166 -5.96 -2.40 -3.96
C THR A 166 -6.35 -3.48 -2.94
N TYR A 167 -7.63 -3.77 -2.86
CA TYR A 167 -8.11 -4.80 -1.93
C TYR A 167 -7.47 -6.18 -2.17
N GLU A 168 -7.01 -6.50 -3.40
CA GLU A 168 -6.41 -7.81 -3.70
C GLU A 168 -5.10 -8.05 -2.96
N GLU A 169 -4.27 -7.02 -2.80
CA GLU A 169 -3.02 -7.10 -2.02
C GLU A 169 -3.23 -6.80 -0.53
N ALA A 170 -4.44 -6.33 -0.15
CA ALA A 170 -4.83 -6.04 1.22
C ALA A 170 -5.67 -7.19 1.83
N TYR A 171 -6.91 -6.90 2.17
CA TYR A 171 -7.79 -7.80 2.93
C TYR A 171 -8.81 -8.57 2.07
N LYS A 172 -8.79 -8.35 0.77
CA LYS A 172 -9.71 -8.99 -0.18
C LYS A 172 -11.18 -8.76 0.20
N ASN A 173 -11.96 -9.81 0.27
CA ASN A 173 -13.36 -9.77 0.67
C ASN A 173 -13.61 -9.76 2.19
N LYS A 174 -12.57 -9.52 3.02
CA LYS A 174 -12.70 -9.51 4.47
C LYS A 174 -12.98 -8.10 4.99
N VAL A 175 -13.81 -8.01 6.02
CA VAL A 175 -13.95 -6.80 6.86
C VAL A 175 -12.93 -6.90 7.99
N VAL A 176 -12.13 -5.85 8.21
CA VAL A 176 -11.11 -5.81 9.25
C VAL A 176 -11.24 -4.49 10.03
N GLY A 177 -11.78 -4.56 11.23
CA GLY A 177 -12.07 -3.37 12.03
C GLY A 177 -13.01 -2.43 11.29
N ILE A 178 -12.56 -1.20 11.02
CA ILE A 178 -13.31 -0.18 10.25
C ILE A 178 -13.08 -0.30 8.74
N VAL A 179 -12.20 -1.21 8.29
CA VAL A 179 -11.93 -1.42 6.85
C VAL A 179 -13.03 -2.30 6.27
N PRO A 180 -13.88 -1.79 5.36
CA PRO A 180 -14.90 -2.58 4.69
C PRO A 180 -14.26 -3.66 3.79
N HIS A 181 -15.04 -4.66 3.40
CA HIS A 181 -14.61 -5.59 2.36
C HIS A 181 -14.25 -4.83 1.08
N ARG A 182 -13.31 -5.37 0.30
CA ARG A 182 -12.88 -4.81 -0.98
C ARG A 182 -12.40 -3.34 -0.91
N SER A 183 -11.80 -2.94 0.21
CA SER A 183 -11.27 -1.58 0.35
C SER A 183 -9.81 -1.54 0.01
N ALA A 184 -9.41 -0.53 -0.79
CA ALA A 184 -8.01 -0.15 -0.93
C ALA A 184 -7.49 0.38 0.41
N VAL A 185 -6.22 0.17 0.69
CA VAL A 185 -5.57 0.64 1.91
C VAL A 185 -4.22 1.29 1.58
N ALA A 186 -3.76 2.15 2.49
CA ALA A 186 -2.42 2.69 2.47
C ALA A 186 -1.71 2.35 3.77
N TRP A 187 -0.42 2.00 3.67
CA TRP A 187 0.46 1.78 4.82
C TRP A 187 1.64 2.74 4.72
N TYR A 188 1.84 3.50 5.77
CA TYR A 188 2.99 4.38 5.94
C TYR A 188 3.84 3.78 7.04
N TYR A 189 5.10 3.48 6.76
CA TYR A 189 5.97 2.85 7.75
C TYR A 189 7.42 3.32 7.62
N THR A 190 8.11 3.27 8.74
CA THR A 190 9.58 3.38 8.80
C THR A 190 10.15 2.01 9.15
N ILE A 191 11.23 1.63 8.49
CA ILE A 191 11.95 0.40 8.79
C ILE A 191 12.95 0.71 9.91
N ASP A 192 12.60 0.29 11.13
CA ASP A 192 13.39 0.59 12.33
C ASP A 192 14.66 -0.24 12.41
N SER A 193 14.58 -1.50 11.98
CA SER A 193 15.74 -2.42 11.93
C SER A 193 15.53 -3.58 10.96
N VAL A 194 16.64 -4.14 10.48
CA VAL A 194 16.68 -5.33 9.62
C VAL A 194 17.64 -6.35 10.22
N VAL A 195 17.16 -7.56 10.52
CA VAL A 195 17.96 -8.69 10.96
C VAL A 195 18.06 -9.71 9.83
N LYS A 196 19.28 -10.00 9.40
CA LYS A 196 19.56 -10.94 8.32
C LYS A 196 19.46 -12.38 8.79
N HIS A 197 18.84 -13.25 7.99
CA HIS A 197 18.68 -14.68 8.25
C HIS A 197 19.28 -15.53 7.13
#